data_33923adb359939d294ffd98dfccbad02
#
_entry.id   33923adb359939d294ffd98dfccbad02
#
_cell.length_a   1.000
_cell.length_b   1.000
_cell.length_c   1.000
_cell.angle_alpha   90.00
_cell.angle_beta   90.00
_cell.angle_gamma   90.00
#
_symmetry.space_group_name_H-M   'P 1'
#
loop_
_entity.id
_entity.type
_entity.pdbx_description
1 polymer ?
#
loop_
_entity_poly.entity_id
_entity_poly.type
_entity_poly.pdbx_seq_one_letter_code
_entity_poly.pdbx_strand_id
1 'polypeptide(L)'
;VKAELPHGAAIVVLGPRTRVLARRLRPCLPGSEIVTARTGVAPLFCSLFRSGRPIVAVCAAGIVIRALAPLLKDKTAEPPVVAVAEDGSAAVPLLGGHHGANAIARAIARTTSGAAAVTTASETRLGFALDVPPPGWRVANPDRARALMARLLEGGRVSVAIEAGNADWLLGSESVEAPSPGPSPQGKGIGMRRHAPDVIVTDRPATPRERALVLHPPVLALGVGTSRNCPPGELASLVRRTLRQAGLAPGAVGAVVSIDLKMDEPAVTTMAERLGVPVRFLTAERLLKETPRLQSPSSATFRATGCYGVAEGAALAAVGRAGALVVAKRKSRNATCAIARSPQPLDPHRIGRGRGRLAIVGIGPGDAAWRTPEASAAIAEASDVVGYRLYLDLLGEALRGKRRHARDLGAETERARLALDLAAKGRSVAIVSSGDAGIYGLATLVFELIDRGERPDWRRIQIDVVPGLSALQAAAARAGAPLGHDFAAISLSDLLTPWSQIERRLAAAARGDFVLALYNPRSQRRTHQLETARRILLRHRRPETPVVLARNLGRAGEHIAIDTLADFDAAAVDMLTLVLIGSRATLVMPGRLPRVYTP
;
A
#
# COMPACT_ATOMS: atom_id res chain seq x y z
N VAL A 1 -2.02 -14.41 21.70
CA VAL A 1 -2.33 -13.76 20.43
C VAL A 1 -1.05 -13.08 19.97
N LYS A 2 -0.47 -13.48 18.82
CA LYS A 2 0.67 -12.76 18.23
C LYS A 2 0.13 -11.42 17.72
N ALA A 3 0.47 -10.32 18.40
CA ALA A 3 0.18 -8.98 17.89
C ALA A 3 0.81 -8.85 16.49
N GLU A 4 0.03 -8.43 15.51
CA GLU A 4 0.56 -8.12 14.18
C GLU A 4 1.58 -6.99 14.27
N LEU A 5 2.72 -7.20 13.64
CA LEU A 5 3.77 -6.20 13.60
C LEU A 5 3.36 -5.07 12.66
N PRO A 6 3.49 -3.80 13.06
CA PRO A 6 3.25 -2.67 12.18
C PRO A 6 4.13 -2.76 10.93
N HIS A 7 3.52 -2.52 9.78
CA HIS A 7 4.18 -2.59 8.48
C HIS A 7 4.90 -1.27 8.15
N GLY A 8 6.00 -1.33 7.41
CA GLY A 8 6.64 -0.14 6.86
C GLY A 8 7.50 0.67 7.82
N ALA A 9 8.04 0.06 8.89
CA ALA A 9 8.88 0.74 9.87
C ALA A 9 10.13 1.38 9.24
N ALA A 10 10.47 2.61 9.67
CA ALA A 10 11.73 3.25 9.35
C ALA A 10 12.80 2.83 10.37
N ILE A 11 13.83 2.08 9.95
CA ILE A 11 14.97 1.74 10.78
C ILE A 11 16.00 2.86 10.63
N VAL A 12 16.05 3.76 11.59
CA VAL A 12 16.94 4.94 11.56
C VAL A 12 18.32 4.55 12.09
N VAL A 13 19.36 4.85 11.30
CA VAL A 13 20.77 4.62 11.64
C VAL A 13 21.54 5.93 11.58
N LEU A 14 22.42 6.15 12.57
CA LEU A 14 23.21 7.38 12.69
C LEU A 14 24.60 7.26 12.07
N GLY A 15 25.07 6.04 11.80
CA GLY A 15 26.39 5.82 11.24
C GLY A 15 26.56 4.45 10.56
N PRO A 16 27.74 4.21 9.97
CA PRO A 16 28.02 2.96 9.25
C PRO A 16 27.95 1.71 10.13
N ARG A 17 28.37 1.80 11.39
CA ARG A 17 28.40 0.68 12.35
C ARG A 17 26.99 0.17 12.65
N THR A 18 26.04 1.07 12.89
CA THR A 18 24.65 0.72 13.21
C THR A 18 23.88 0.14 12.01
N ARG A 19 24.39 0.35 10.77
CA ARG A 19 23.78 -0.19 9.55
C ARG A 19 23.85 -1.72 9.48
N VAL A 20 24.86 -2.35 10.08
CA VAL A 20 24.97 -3.83 10.14
C VAL A 20 23.81 -4.41 10.94
N LEU A 21 23.55 -3.87 12.14
CA LEU A 21 22.42 -4.27 12.96
C LEU A 21 21.09 -4.01 12.25
N ALA A 22 20.93 -2.82 11.66
CA ALA A 22 19.70 -2.47 10.92
C ALA A 22 19.38 -3.48 9.81
N ARG A 23 20.39 -3.97 9.07
CA ARG A 23 20.21 -5.02 8.06
C ARG A 23 19.74 -6.34 8.68
N ARG A 24 20.26 -6.70 9.87
CA ARG A 24 19.86 -7.90 10.62
C ARG A 24 18.41 -7.80 11.12
N LEU A 25 17.92 -6.59 11.45
CA LEU A 25 16.56 -6.35 11.94
C LEU A 25 15.49 -6.36 10.84
N ARG A 26 15.82 -6.01 9.60
CA ARG A 26 14.84 -5.95 8.50
C ARG A 26 13.97 -7.18 8.31
N PRO A 27 14.49 -8.42 8.38
CA PRO A 27 13.67 -9.63 8.19
C PRO A 27 12.54 -9.79 9.20
N CYS A 28 12.71 -9.28 10.42
CA CYS A 28 11.70 -9.37 11.47
C CYS A 28 10.71 -8.19 11.47
N LEU A 29 10.89 -7.19 10.60
CA LEU A 29 10.07 -5.98 10.50
C LEU A 29 9.51 -5.84 9.08
N PRO A 30 8.28 -6.31 8.82
CA PRO A 30 7.70 -6.34 7.47
C PRO A 30 7.67 -4.96 6.81
N GLY A 31 8.13 -4.88 5.55
CA GLY A 31 8.12 -3.64 4.78
C GLY A 31 9.07 -2.54 5.27
N SER A 32 9.96 -2.84 6.23
CA SER A 32 10.86 -1.83 6.80
C SER A 32 11.92 -1.33 5.82
N GLU A 33 12.34 -0.07 6.03
CA GLU A 33 13.39 0.61 5.26
C GLU A 33 14.47 1.14 6.19
N ILE A 34 15.75 1.05 5.78
CA ILE A 34 16.87 1.66 6.51
C ILE A 34 17.05 3.10 6.05
N VAL A 35 16.90 4.04 7.00
CA VAL A 35 16.98 5.47 6.76
C VAL A 35 18.19 6.05 7.49
N THR A 36 18.99 6.86 6.79
CA THR A 36 20.18 7.53 7.36
C THR A 36 19.94 9.03 7.43
N ALA A 37 20.25 9.66 8.56
CA ALA A 37 20.15 11.09 8.72
C ALA A 37 21.26 11.80 7.89
N ARG A 38 20.85 12.47 6.81
CA ARG A 38 21.77 13.26 5.95
C ARG A 38 21.85 14.73 6.35
N THR A 39 20.76 15.31 6.86
CA THR A 39 20.59 16.75 7.15
C THR A 39 20.33 17.05 8.63
N GLY A 40 20.59 16.07 9.50
CA GLY A 40 20.33 16.19 10.94
C GLY A 40 19.38 15.14 11.48
N VAL A 41 19.61 14.72 12.72
CA VAL A 41 18.87 13.61 13.34
C VAL A 41 17.47 14.03 13.76
N ALA A 42 17.31 15.19 14.39
CA ALA A 42 16.01 15.68 14.88
C ALA A 42 15.00 15.97 13.74
N PRO A 43 15.35 16.65 12.64
CA PRO A 43 14.45 16.86 11.50
C PRO A 43 13.94 15.54 10.91
N LEU A 44 14.80 14.53 10.81
CA LEU A 44 14.42 13.21 10.30
C LEU A 44 13.38 12.53 11.20
N PHE A 45 13.65 12.46 12.53
CA PHE A 45 12.70 11.89 13.49
C PHE A 45 11.35 12.63 13.47
N CYS A 46 11.37 13.96 13.44
CA CYS A 46 10.15 14.76 13.35
C CYS A 46 9.35 14.49 12.08
N SER A 47 10.01 14.34 10.94
CA SER A 47 9.35 14.03 9.66
C SER A 47 8.69 12.64 9.68
N LEU A 48 9.42 11.62 10.14
CA LEU A 48 8.90 10.25 10.26
C LEU A 48 7.74 10.18 11.24
N PHE A 49 7.83 10.86 12.37
CA PHE A 49 6.78 10.90 13.40
C PHE A 49 5.49 11.54 12.87
N ARG A 50 5.60 12.71 12.20
CA ARG A 50 4.44 13.39 11.59
C ARG A 50 3.77 12.58 10.50
N SER A 51 4.52 11.74 9.79
CA SER A 51 3.96 10.85 8.77
C SER A 51 3.23 9.63 9.36
N GLY A 52 3.18 9.47 10.69
CA GLY A 52 2.58 8.32 11.35
C GLY A 52 3.36 7.00 11.17
N ARG A 53 4.58 7.07 10.66
CA ARG A 53 5.38 5.90 10.33
C ARG A 53 6.03 5.29 11.57
N PRO A 54 5.98 3.96 11.79
CA PRO A 54 6.70 3.31 12.87
C PRO A 54 8.20 3.58 12.78
N ILE A 55 8.85 3.91 13.90
CA ILE A 55 10.27 4.26 13.97
C ILE A 55 11.03 3.25 14.83
N VAL A 56 12.09 2.67 14.27
CA VAL A 56 13.06 1.85 14.98
C VAL A 56 14.41 2.57 14.92
N ALA A 57 14.81 3.20 16.02
CA ALA A 57 16.01 4.01 16.09
C ALA A 57 17.18 3.20 16.67
N VAL A 58 18.21 2.92 15.87
CA VAL A 58 19.43 2.26 16.34
C VAL A 58 20.37 3.32 16.91
N CYS A 59 20.06 3.78 18.13
CA CYS A 59 20.80 4.81 18.85
C CYS A 59 20.31 4.90 20.32
N ALA A 60 20.98 5.73 21.11
CA ALA A 60 20.58 6.00 22.49
C ALA A 60 19.17 6.61 22.57
N ALA A 61 18.31 6.11 23.47
CA ALA A 61 16.93 6.55 23.68
C ALA A 61 16.81 8.06 23.89
N GLY A 62 17.76 8.68 24.61
CA GLY A 62 17.77 10.12 24.88
C GLY A 62 17.88 11.00 23.61
N ILE A 63 18.43 10.49 22.50
CA ILE A 63 18.47 11.20 21.21
C ILE A 63 17.06 11.28 20.65
N VAL A 64 16.35 10.16 20.65
CA VAL A 64 14.98 10.05 20.13
C VAL A 64 14.02 10.91 20.95
N ILE A 65 14.10 10.82 22.28
CA ILE A 65 13.25 11.57 23.22
C ILE A 65 13.40 13.09 22.99
N ARG A 66 14.65 13.61 22.94
CA ARG A 66 14.88 15.04 22.71
C ARG A 66 14.41 15.50 21.34
N ALA A 67 14.53 14.66 20.31
CA ALA A 67 14.09 15.00 18.97
C ALA A 67 12.56 15.07 18.86
N LEU A 68 11.83 14.19 19.57
CA LEU A 68 10.38 14.07 19.48
C LEU A 68 9.61 14.88 20.52
N ALA A 69 10.26 15.31 21.62
CA ALA A 69 9.61 16.03 22.72
C ALA A 69 8.67 17.17 22.29
N PRO A 70 9.02 18.03 21.29
CA PRO A 70 8.12 19.10 20.85
C PRO A 70 6.84 18.62 20.17
N LEU A 71 6.77 17.35 19.75
CA LEU A 71 5.65 16.77 19.01
C LEU A 71 4.71 15.94 19.88
N LEU A 72 5.09 15.63 21.14
CA LEU A 72 4.32 14.77 22.04
C LEU A 72 3.14 15.55 22.62
N LYS A 73 1.93 15.31 22.10
CA LYS A 73 0.70 15.98 22.53
C LYS A 73 -0.43 15.01 22.86
N ASP A 74 -0.58 13.94 22.08
CA ASP A 74 -1.68 12.99 22.19
C ASP A 74 -1.17 11.57 22.00
N LYS A 75 -1.09 10.82 23.10
CA LYS A 75 -0.62 9.43 23.11
C LYS A 75 -1.43 8.47 22.23
N THR A 76 -2.65 8.84 21.87
CA THR A 76 -3.53 7.99 21.05
C THR A 76 -3.24 8.10 19.56
N ALA A 77 -2.59 9.19 19.14
CA ALA A 77 -2.20 9.45 17.76
C ALA A 77 -0.71 9.17 17.46
N GLU A 78 0.07 8.84 18.51
CA GLU A 78 1.51 8.64 18.38
C GLU A 78 1.86 7.34 17.67
N PRO A 79 2.73 7.36 16.64
CA PRO A 79 3.21 6.16 15.99
C PRO A 79 4.12 5.34 16.92
N PRO A 80 4.30 4.04 16.65
CA PRO A 80 5.27 3.22 17.37
C PRO A 80 6.70 3.75 17.25
N VAL A 81 7.38 3.96 18.39
CA VAL A 81 8.79 4.36 18.44
C VAL A 81 9.55 3.44 19.36
N VAL A 82 10.60 2.79 18.83
CA VAL A 82 11.46 1.87 19.57
C VAL A 82 12.91 2.31 19.43
N ALA A 83 13.62 2.48 20.54
CA ALA A 83 15.07 2.64 20.54
C ALA A 83 15.75 1.27 20.68
N VAL A 84 16.83 1.05 19.95
CA VAL A 84 17.60 -0.20 19.96
C VAL A 84 19.06 0.12 20.25
N ALA A 85 19.63 -0.58 21.20
CA ALA A 85 21.06 -0.48 21.51
C ALA A 85 21.90 -0.85 20.28
N GLU A 86 23.04 -0.20 20.06
CA GLU A 86 23.87 -0.37 18.85
C GLU A 86 24.41 -1.81 18.69
N ASP A 87 24.56 -2.54 19.78
CA ASP A 87 24.94 -3.95 19.82
C ASP A 87 23.74 -4.92 19.72
N GLY A 88 22.51 -4.39 19.75
CA GLY A 88 21.29 -5.18 19.73
C GLY A 88 20.90 -5.81 21.06
N SER A 89 21.60 -5.50 22.15
CA SER A 89 21.36 -6.08 23.48
C SER A 89 20.01 -5.70 24.09
N ALA A 90 19.46 -4.52 23.72
CA ALA A 90 18.19 -4.02 24.23
C ALA A 90 17.36 -3.34 23.18
N ALA A 91 16.05 -3.56 23.22
CA ALA A 91 15.03 -2.86 22.44
C ALA A 91 14.01 -2.24 23.40
N VAL A 92 13.92 -0.90 23.40
CA VAL A 92 13.13 -0.13 24.35
C VAL A 92 11.98 0.57 23.62
N PRO A 93 10.72 0.17 23.84
CA PRO A 93 9.56 0.91 23.35
C PRO A 93 9.51 2.27 24.06
N LEU A 94 9.56 3.36 23.30
CA LEU A 94 9.51 4.72 23.85
C LEU A 94 8.11 5.31 23.78
N LEU A 95 7.42 5.15 22.63
CA LEU A 95 6.10 5.70 22.35
C LEU A 95 5.27 4.66 21.58
N GLY A 96 3.92 4.81 21.65
CA GLY A 96 3.02 3.92 20.93
C GLY A 96 3.11 2.45 21.35
N GLY A 97 3.33 2.17 22.65
CA GLY A 97 3.42 0.79 23.17
C GLY A 97 2.26 -0.08 22.72
N HIS A 98 1.03 0.43 22.83
CA HIS A 98 -0.20 -0.22 22.41
C HIS A 98 -0.43 -0.17 20.88
N HIS A 99 0.24 0.73 20.16
CA HIS A 99 0.16 0.85 18.69
C HIS A 99 1.19 -0.03 17.98
N GLY A 100 1.85 -0.95 18.72
CA GLY A 100 2.76 -1.95 18.18
C GLY A 100 4.23 -1.80 18.56
N ALA A 101 4.65 -0.75 19.30
CA ALA A 101 6.05 -0.61 19.72
C ALA A 101 6.51 -1.78 20.60
N ASN A 102 5.66 -2.28 21.50
CA ASN A 102 5.96 -3.44 22.32
C ASN A 102 6.15 -4.72 21.47
N ALA A 103 5.32 -4.92 20.45
CA ALA A 103 5.44 -6.04 19.52
C ALA A 103 6.75 -5.95 18.71
N ILE A 104 7.09 -4.75 18.22
CA ILE A 104 8.35 -4.46 17.51
C ILE A 104 9.54 -4.78 18.42
N ALA A 105 9.55 -4.28 19.66
CA ALA A 105 10.65 -4.51 20.60
C ALA A 105 10.87 -6.00 20.88
N ARG A 106 9.79 -6.76 21.08
CA ARG A 106 9.86 -8.23 21.27
C ARG A 106 10.35 -8.96 20.00
N ALA A 107 9.97 -8.51 18.82
CA ALA A 107 10.45 -9.09 17.57
C ALA A 107 11.96 -8.85 17.38
N ILE A 108 12.41 -7.64 17.69
CA ILE A 108 13.83 -7.26 17.67
C ILE A 108 14.61 -8.11 18.68
N ALA A 109 14.17 -8.17 19.92
CA ALA A 109 14.82 -8.94 20.98
C ALA A 109 15.00 -10.42 20.62
N ARG A 110 13.97 -11.05 20.02
CA ARG A 110 14.10 -12.44 19.52
C ARG A 110 15.14 -12.56 18.40
N THR A 111 15.26 -11.56 17.54
CA THR A 111 16.18 -11.59 16.39
C THR A 111 17.63 -11.35 16.83
N THR A 112 17.83 -10.54 17.86
CA THR A 112 19.16 -10.17 18.36
C THR A 112 19.63 -11.04 19.53
N SER A 113 18.74 -11.86 20.13
CA SER A 113 18.92 -12.53 21.40
C SER A 113 19.14 -11.54 22.55
N GLY A 114 18.61 -10.33 22.41
CA GLY A 114 18.62 -9.26 23.39
C GLY A 114 17.38 -9.22 24.28
N ALA A 115 17.24 -8.15 25.05
CA ALA A 115 16.09 -7.91 25.94
C ALA A 115 15.11 -6.91 25.32
N ALA A 116 13.80 -7.16 25.45
CA ALA A 116 12.75 -6.16 25.20
C ALA A 116 12.36 -5.50 26.51
N ALA A 117 12.76 -4.25 26.72
CA ALA A 117 12.48 -3.48 27.92
C ALA A 117 11.05 -2.89 27.90
N VAL A 118 10.05 -3.76 27.89
CA VAL A 118 8.62 -3.36 27.91
C VAL A 118 8.25 -2.96 29.34
N THR A 119 7.78 -1.71 29.50
CA THR A 119 7.40 -1.14 30.81
C THR A 119 5.90 -0.92 30.94
N THR A 120 5.10 -1.26 29.92
CA THR A 120 3.64 -1.06 29.93
C THR A 120 3.01 -2.01 30.94
N ALA A 121 2.51 -1.47 32.03
CA ALA A 121 1.99 -2.24 33.17
C ALA A 121 0.86 -3.22 32.77
N SER A 122 -0.02 -2.83 31.83
CA SER A 122 -1.10 -3.69 31.33
C SER A 122 -0.56 -4.96 30.66
N GLU A 123 0.49 -4.86 29.85
CA GLU A 123 1.06 -6.02 29.18
C GLU A 123 1.93 -6.89 30.10
N THR A 124 2.63 -6.27 31.05
CA THR A 124 3.53 -7.00 31.96
C THR A 124 2.80 -7.75 33.08
N ARG A 125 1.65 -7.21 33.53
CA ARG A 125 0.88 -7.81 34.64
C ARG A 125 -0.34 -8.60 34.14
N LEU A 126 -1.06 -8.09 33.14
CA LEU A 126 -2.35 -8.64 32.71
C LEU A 126 -2.27 -9.42 31.39
N GLY A 127 -1.27 -9.14 30.55
CA GLY A 127 -1.14 -9.75 29.22
C GLY A 127 -2.10 -9.19 28.17
N PHE A 128 -2.96 -8.20 28.52
CA PHE A 128 -3.92 -7.55 27.62
C PHE A 128 -4.15 -6.08 28.02
N ALA A 129 -4.82 -5.33 27.13
CA ALA A 129 -5.28 -3.97 27.39
C ALA A 129 -6.72 -3.80 26.86
N LEU A 130 -7.65 -3.33 27.72
CA LEU A 130 -9.06 -3.17 27.36
C LEU A 130 -9.31 -2.00 26.40
N ASP A 131 -8.45 -1.00 26.41
CA ASP A 131 -8.46 0.16 25.54
C ASP A 131 -7.84 -0.11 24.17
N VAL A 132 -7.11 -1.23 24.03
CA VAL A 132 -6.50 -1.69 22.77
C VAL A 132 -6.78 -3.19 22.55
N PRO A 133 -8.01 -3.52 22.17
CA PRO A 133 -8.37 -4.90 21.89
C PRO A 133 -7.69 -5.43 20.61
N PRO A 134 -7.73 -6.75 20.33
CA PRO A 134 -7.14 -7.34 19.14
C PRO A 134 -7.61 -6.69 17.83
N PRO A 135 -6.85 -6.83 16.72
CA PRO A 135 -7.23 -6.28 15.42
C PRO A 135 -8.67 -6.63 15.01
N GLY A 136 -9.36 -5.65 14.46
CA GLY A 136 -10.75 -5.78 14.04
C GLY A 136 -11.80 -5.57 15.14
N TRP A 137 -11.43 -5.66 16.42
CA TRP A 137 -12.32 -5.33 17.52
C TRP A 137 -12.50 -3.82 17.68
N ARG A 138 -13.62 -3.40 18.27
CA ARG A 138 -13.89 -2.00 18.53
C ARG A 138 -14.39 -1.77 19.96
N VAL A 139 -13.93 -0.70 20.58
CA VAL A 139 -14.40 -0.23 21.89
C VAL A 139 -15.52 0.80 21.64
N ALA A 140 -16.72 0.55 22.16
CA ALA A 140 -17.86 1.43 21.93
C ALA A 140 -17.85 2.68 22.85
N ASN A 141 -17.31 2.53 24.07
CA ASN A 141 -17.29 3.57 25.10
C ASN A 141 -15.89 3.62 25.78
N PRO A 142 -14.86 4.16 25.11
CA PRO A 142 -13.46 4.08 25.52
C PRO A 142 -13.16 4.71 26.88
N ASP A 143 -13.96 5.67 27.33
CA ASP A 143 -13.78 6.28 28.67
C ASP A 143 -13.90 5.27 29.81
N ARG A 144 -14.69 4.22 29.63
CA ARG A 144 -14.85 3.13 30.61
C ARG A 144 -13.61 2.23 30.69
N ALA A 145 -12.89 2.06 29.59
CA ALA A 145 -11.71 1.20 29.55
C ALA A 145 -10.62 1.67 30.53
N ARG A 146 -10.41 2.97 30.66
CA ARG A 146 -9.39 3.53 31.58
C ARG A 146 -9.67 3.19 33.02
N ALA A 147 -10.90 3.39 33.49
CA ALA A 147 -11.29 3.12 34.87
C ALA A 147 -11.16 1.62 35.21
N LEU A 148 -11.55 0.74 34.30
CA LEU A 148 -11.42 -0.70 34.47
C LEU A 148 -9.96 -1.14 34.43
N MET A 149 -9.14 -0.57 33.55
CA MET A 149 -7.70 -0.84 33.52
C MET A 149 -7.00 -0.41 34.80
N ALA A 150 -7.33 0.77 35.37
CA ALA A 150 -6.80 1.21 36.65
C ALA A 150 -7.15 0.20 37.77
N ARG A 151 -8.42 -0.21 37.87
CA ARG A 151 -8.87 -1.22 38.84
C ARG A 151 -8.11 -2.57 38.71
N LEU A 152 -7.92 -3.04 37.49
CA LEU A 152 -7.19 -4.27 37.21
C LEU A 152 -5.71 -4.18 37.62
N LEU A 153 -5.07 -3.04 37.37
CA LEU A 153 -3.67 -2.79 37.75
C LEU A 153 -3.48 -2.68 39.25
N GLU A 154 -4.52 -2.28 40.02
CA GLU A 154 -4.55 -2.27 41.49
C GLU A 154 -4.86 -3.66 42.10
N GLY A 155 -5.01 -4.71 41.26
CA GLY A 155 -5.29 -6.06 41.71
C GLY A 155 -6.77 -6.42 41.80
N GLY A 156 -7.65 -5.52 41.35
CA GLY A 156 -9.09 -5.79 41.25
C GLY A 156 -9.43 -6.81 40.13
N ARG A 157 -10.67 -7.32 40.19
CA ARG A 157 -11.21 -8.23 39.17
C ARG A 157 -12.28 -7.55 38.34
N VAL A 158 -12.48 -8.04 37.11
CA VAL A 158 -13.56 -7.63 36.22
C VAL A 158 -14.39 -8.82 35.77
N SER A 159 -15.70 -8.68 35.78
CA SER A 159 -16.66 -9.66 35.28
C SER A 159 -16.97 -9.39 33.81
N VAL A 160 -16.99 -10.46 32.99
CA VAL A 160 -17.23 -10.36 31.54
C VAL A 160 -18.49 -11.11 31.17
N ALA A 161 -19.37 -10.49 30.39
CA ALA A 161 -20.48 -11.17 29.68
C ALA A 161 -20.15 -11.27 28.19
N ILE A 162 -20.26 -12.47 27.61
CA ILE A 162 -20.02 -12.71 26.19
C ILE A 162 -21.36 -13.06 25.55
N GLU A 163 -21.88 -12.14 24.74
CA GLU A 163 -23.15 -12.28 24.01
C GLU A 163 -22.91 -12.61 22.53
N ALA A 164 -21.73 -12.31 22.00
CA ALA A 164 -21.37 -12.58 20.60
C ALA A 164 -19.88 -12.87 20.45
N GLY A 165 -19.55 -13.85 19.62
CA GLY A 165 -18.18 -14.29 19.37
C GLY A 165 -17.53 -14.99 20.56
N ASN A 166 -16.20 -14.95 20.64
CA ASN A 166 -15.43 -15.35 21.81
C ASN A 166 -14.47 -14.24 22.23
N ALA A 167 -13.99 -14.32 23.45
CA ALA A 167 -13.07 -13.35 24.02
C ALA A 167 -11.90 -14.06 24.76
N ASP A 168 -11.36 -15.12 24.18
CA ASP A 168 -10.30 -15.95 24.77
C ASP A 168 -9.06 -15.11 25.18
N TRP A 169 -8.83 -13.99 24.47
CA TRP A 169 -7.75 -13.05 24.79
C TRP A 169 -7.95 -12.32 26.12
N LEU A 170 -9.19 -12.24 26.63
CA LEU A 170 -9.53 -11.70 27.96
C LEU A 170 -9.54 -12.81 29.02
N LEU A 171 -10.12 -13.95 28.70
CA LEU A 171 -10.39 -15.04 29.64
C LEU A 171 -9.13 -15.77 30.13
N GLY A 172 -7.98 -15.55 29.50
CA GLY A 172 -6.70 -16.15 29.89
C GLY A 172 -6.03 -15.49 31.11
N SER A 173 -6.63 -14.47 31.71
CA SER A 173 -6.08 -13.76 32.86
C SER A 173 -6.85 -14.10 34.13
N GLU A 174 -6.14 -14.35 35.25
CA GLU A 174 -6.71 -14.58 36.57
C GLU A 174 -7.53 -13.40 37.12
N SER A 175 -7.30 -12.20 36.58
CA SER A 175 -8.04 -10.99 36.94
C SER A 175 -9.38 -10.85 36.25
N VAL A 176 -9.74 -11.79 35.36
CA VAL A 176 -11.01 -11.77 34.62
C VAL A 176 -11.86 -12.95 35.06
N GLU A 177 -13.04 -12.63 35.59
CA GLU A 177 -14.02 -13.64 35.97
C GLU A 177 -14.77 -14.12 34.74
N ALA A 178 -14.68 -15.43 34.46
CA ALA A 178 -15.45 -16.05 33.38
C ALA A 178 -16.96 -15.83 33.59
N PRO A 179 -17.75 -15.73 32.51
CA PRO A 179 -19.20 -15.59 32.63
C PRO A 179 -19.74 -16.81 33.37
N SER A 180 -20.44 -16.55 34.49
CA SER A 180 -21.19 -17.61 35.16
C SER A 180 -22.21 -18.20 34.17
N PRO A 181 -22.31 -19.55 34.03
CA PRO A 181 -23.32 -20.16 33.18
C PRO A 181 -24.69 -19.62 33.60
N GLY A 182 -25.48 -19.18 32.63
CA GLY A 182 -26.83 -18.70 32.87
C GLY A 182 -27.67 -19.76 33.57
N PRO A 183 -28.74 -19.40 34.33
CA PRO A 183 -29.56 -20.39 35.03
C PRO A 183 -30.20 -21.33 34.03
N SER A 184 -30.09 -22.62 34.32
CA SER A 184 -31.00 -23.61 33.76
C SER A 184 -32.46 -23.17 33.98
N PRO A 185 -33.42 -23.42 33.06
CA PRO A 185 -34.80 -22.96 33.19
C PRO A 185 -35.56 -23.56 34.37
N GLN A 186 -34.94 -24.43 35.17
CA GLN A 186 -35.53 -25.10 36.32
C GLN A 186 -34.69 -24.87 37.58
N GLY A 187 -35.04 -23.85 38.37
CA GLY A 187 -34.45 -23.63 39.68
C GLY A 187 -34.93 -22.33 40.32
N LYS A 188 -35.92 -22.40 41.20
CA LYS A 188 -36.26 -21.36 42.20
C LYS A 188 -35.08 -21.28 43.17
N GLY A 189 -34.15 -20.37 42.92
CA GLY A 189 -32.98 -20.13 43.77
C GLY A 189 -32.96 -18.68 44.25
N ILE A 190 -32.92 -18.53 45.55
CA ILE A 190 -32.90 -17.34 46.43
C ILE A 190 -31.95 -16.26 45.91
N GLY A 191 -32.49 -15.05 45.84
CA GLY A 191 -31.94 -13.71 45.63
C GLY A 191 -30.45 -13.41 45.82
N MET A 192 -29.61 -13.85 44.93
CA MET A 192 -28.29 -13.26 44.73
C MET A 192 -28.44 -12.06 43.79
N ARG A 193 -28.24 -10.83 44.27
CA ARG A 193 -28.09 -9.62 43.43
C ARG A 193 -27.01 -9.88 42.39
N ARG A 194 -27.42 -10.14 41.15
CA ARG A 194 -26.49 -10.23 40.03
C ARG A 194 -25.81 -8.87 39.87
N HIS A 195 -24.52 -8.80 40.14
CA HIS A 195 -23.75 -7.64 39.75
C HIS A 195 -23.79 -7.53 38.21
N ALA A 196 -24.11 -6.36 37.71
CA ALA A 196 -24.01 -6.09 36.28
C ALA A 196 -22.57 -6.33 35.82
N PRO A 197 -22.34 -6.93 34.63
CA PRO A 197 -21.01 -7.20 34.14
C PRO A 197 -20.22 -5.89 33.98
N ASP A 198 -18.91 -5.95 34.24
CA ASP A 198 -18.02 -4.83 34.01
C ASP A 198 -17.69 -4.63 32.54
N VAL A 199 -17.62 -5.75 31.78
CA VAL A 199 -17.32 -5.80 30.35
C VAL A 199 -18.39 -6.62 29.63
N ILE A 200 -18.93 -6.11 28.53
CA ILE A 200 -19.88 -6.81 27.66
C ILE A 200 -19.24 -6.94 26.28
N VAL A 201 -19.11 -8.19 25.82
CA VAL A 201 -18.67 -8.52 24.46
C VAL A 201 -19.91 -8.81 23.62
N THR A 202 -20.28 -7.92 22.72
CA THR A 202 -21.57 -8.00 22.01
C THR A 202 -21.50 -7.40 20.61
N ASP A 203 -22.38 -7.84 19.72
CA ASP A 203 -22.63 -7.22 18.42
C ASP A 203 -23.80 -6.21 18.43
N ARG A 204 -24.32 -5.88 19.60
CA ARG A 204 -25.38 -4.87 19.81
C ARG A 204 -24.79 -3.51 20.13
N PRO A 205 -25.44 -2.40 19.75
CA PRO A 205 -24.99 -1.05 20.09
C PRO A 205 -24.96 -0.83 21.61
N ALA A 206 -23.95 -0.15 22.10
CA ALA A 206 -23.93 0.35 23.47
C ALA A 206 -25.08 1.35 23.69
N THR A 207 -25.75 1.26 24.84
CA THR A 207 -26.75 2.26 25.22
C THR A 207 -26.09 3.50 25.83
N PRO A 208 -26.71 4.70 25.74
CA PRO A 208 -26.14 5.93 26.35
C PRO A 208 -25.96 5.85 27.87
N ARG A 209 -26.71 4.96 28.53
CA ARG A 209 -26.64 4.73 29.99
C ARG A 209 -25.81 3.50 30.38
N GLU A 210 -25.12 2.89 29.40
CA GLU A 210 -24.34 1.69 29.65
C GLU A 210 -23.19 1.96 30.63
N ARG A 211 -23.20 1.20 31.73
CA ARG A 211 -22.16 1.29 32.78
C ARG A 211 -21.00 0.35 32.48
N ALA A 212 -21.24 -0.74 31.80
CA ALA A 212 -20.21 -1.69 31.38
C ALA A 212 -19.36 -1.13 30.23
N LEU A 213 -18.13 -1.60 30.14
CA LEU A 213 -17.32 -1.43 28.93
C LEU A 213 -17.90 -2.34 27.83
N VAL A 214 -18.26 -1.77 26.69
CA VAL A 214 -18.78 -2.52 25.55
C VAL A 214 -17.70 -2.72 24.49
N LEU A 215 -17.42 -3.98 24.18
CA LEU A 215 -16.49 -4.41 23.16
C LEU A 215 -17.23 -5.08 22.02
N HIS A 216 -17.00 -4.65 20.79
CA HIS A 216 -17.58 -5.24 19.60
C HIS A 216 -16.56 -6.17 18.91
N PRO A 217 -16.76 -7.50 18.98
CA PRO A 217 -15.97 -8.46 18.20
C PRO A 217 -16.35 -8.35 16.73
N PRO A 218 -15.42 -8.54 15.77
CA PRO A 218 -15.71 -8.50 14.34
C PRO A 218 -16.42 -9.79 13.86
N VAL A 219 -17.65 -10.02 14.31
CA VAL A 219 -18.40 -11.27 14.05
C VAL A 219 -19.43 -11.16 12.92
N LEU A 220 -19.72 -9.94 12.45
CA LEU A 220 -20.72 -9.72 11.42
C LEU A 220 -20.07 -9.61 10.04
N ALA A 221 -20.52 -10.42 9.08
CA ALA A 221 -20.20 -10.28 7.66
C ALA A 221 -21.35 -9.54 6.96
N LEU A 222 -21.04 -8.37 6.38
CA LEU A 222 -21.96 -7.57 5.59
C LEU A 222 -21.85 -7.97 4.12
N GLY A 223 -22.76 -8.79 3.64
CA GLY A 223 -22.88 -9.11 2.23
C GLY A 223 -23.65 -8.04 1.47
N VAL A 224 -23.10 -7.55 0.35
CA VAL A 224 -23.72 -6.49 -0.46
C VAL A 224 -23.77 -6.86 -1.93
N GLY A 225 -24.83 -6.41 -2.60
CA GLY A 225 -24.99 -6.47 -4.06
C GLY A 225 -25.51 -5.14 -4.57
N THR A 226 -25.04 -4.71 -5.74
CA THR A 226 -25.44 -3.43 -6.34
C THR A 226 -25.77 -3.62 -7.83
N SER A 227 -26.59 -2.75 -8.40
CA SER A 227 -26.59 -2.52 -9.83
C SER A 227 -25.29 -1.82 -10.24
N ARG A 228 -24.99 -1.76 -11.55
CA ARG A 228 -23.86 -0.98 -12.04
C ARG A 228 -24.11 0.51 -11.78
N ASN A 229 -23.07 1.23 -11.35
CA ASN A 229 -23.10 2.67 -11.02
C ASN A 229 -24.11 3.01 -9.90
N CYS A 230 -24.26 2.14 -8.91
CA CYS A 230 -25.07 2.42 -7.73
C CYS A 230 -24.49 3.62 -6.98
N PRO A 231 -25.33 4.63 -6.63
CA PRO A 231 -24.84 5.74 -5.82
C PRO A 231 -24.31 5.25 -4.45
N PRO A 232 -23.09 5.63 -4.04
CA PRO A 232 -22.51 5.18 -2.76
C PRO A 232 -23.37 5.54 -1.55
N GLY A 233 -24.05 6.69 -1.60
CA GLY A 233 -24.97 7.12 -0.54
C GLY A 233 -26.21 6.23 -0.39
N GLU A 234 -26.66 5.58 -1.47
CA GLU A 234 -27.81 4.67 -1.43
C GLU A 234 -27.50 3.40 -0.65
N LEU A 235 -26.38 2.73 -0.98
CA LEU A 235 -25.93 1.55 -0.26
C LEU A 235 -25.66 1.86 1.22
N ALA A 236 -24.96 2.96 1.51
CA ALA A 236 -24.67 3.38 2.87
C ALA A 236 -25.94 3.65 3.69
N SER A 237 -26.98 4.26 3.09
CA SER A 237 -28.26 4.50 3.75
C SER A 237 -29.04 3.21 4.00
N LEU A 238 -29.02 2.27 3.03
CA LEU A 238 -29.60 0.94 3.18
C LEU A 238 -28.95 0.18 4.34
N VAL A 239 -27.64 0.09 4.37
CA VAL A 239 -26.87 -0.63 5.39
C VAL A 239 -27.10 -0.03 6.77
N ARG A 240 -27.01 1.30 6.94
CA ARG A 240 -27.24 1.98 8.22
C ARG A 240 -28.65 1.71 8.76
N ARG A 241 -29.66 1.79 7.91
CA ARG A 241 -31.05 1.48 8.28
C ARG A 241 -31.20 0.02 8.69
N THR A 242 -30.58 -0.90 7.93
CA THR A 242 -30.64 -2.34 8.20
C THR A 242 -29.99 -2.70 9.53
N LEU A 243 -28.78 -2.19 9.81
CA LEU A 243 -28.10 -2.42 11.10
C LEU A 243 -28.93 -1.89 12.27
N ARG A 244 -29.45 -0.66 12.14
CA ARG A 244 -30.28 -0.03 13.19
C ARG A 244 -31.56 -0.83 13.45
N GLN A 245 -32.28 -1.25 12.41
CA GLN A 245 -33.52 -2.02 12.55
C GLN A 245 -33.29 -3.42 13.14
N ALA A 246 -32.12 -3.99 12.89
CA ALA A 246 -31.74 -5.29 13.46
C ALA A 246 -31.10 -5.19 14.85
N GLY A 247 -30.91 -3.99 15.39
CA GLY A 247 -30.23 -3.79 16.67
C GLY A 247 -28.77 -4.23 16.66
N LEU A 248 -28.08 -4.09 15.51
CA LEU A 248 -26.71 -4.52 15.34
C LEU A 248 -25.75 -3.32 15.30
N ALA A 249 -24.60 -3.46 15.97
CA ALA A 249 -23.57 -2.44 16.02
C ALA A 249 -22.73 -2.40 14.74
N PRO A 250 -22.55 -1.23 14.11
CA PRO A 250 -21.59 -1.08 13.00
C PRO A 250 -20.17 -1.53 13.37
N GLY A 251 -19.78 -1.34 14.63
CA GLY A 251 -18.48 -1.76 15.16
C GLY A 251 -18.23 -3.26 15.20
N ALA A 252 -19.28 -4.07 15.11
CA ALA A 252 -19.17 -5.55 15.05
C ALA A 252 -19.05 -6.11 13.62
N VAL A 253 -19.12 -5.25 12.59
CA VAL A 253 -18.88 -5.66 11.20
C VAL A 253 -17.39 -5.89 11.01
N GLY A 254 -17.00 -7.12 10.63
CA GLY A 254 -15.61 -7.51 10.39
C GLY A 254 -15.19 -7.36 8.93
N ALA A 255 -16.14 -7.46 7.98
CA ALA A 255 -15.86 -7.31 6.55
C ALA A 255 -17.10 -6.92 5.75
N VAL A 256 -16.90 -6.16 4.67
CA VAL A 256 -17.87 -6.02 3.58
C VAL A 256 -17.53 -7.04 2.51
N VAL A 257 -18.53 -7.84 2.08
CA VAL A 257 -18.29 -8.95 1.15
C VAL A 257 -19.24 -8.85 -0.05
N SER A 258 -18.71 -9.03 -1.26
CA SER A 258 -19.51 -9.00 -2.48
C SER A 258 -19.00 -10.02 -3.51
N ILE A 259 -19.67 -10.08 -4.66
CA ILE A 259 -19.20 -10.84 -5.82
C ILE A 259 -18.06 -10.11 -6.52
N ASP A 260 -17.12 -10.84 -7.11
CA ASP A 260 -15.95 -10.30 -7.81
C ASP A 260 -16.29 -9.46 -9.07
N LEU A 261 -17.51 -9.64 -9.62
CA LEU A 261 -18.05 -8.76 -10.66
C LEU A 261 -18.23 -7.29 -10.19
N LYS A 262 -18.15 -7.02 -8.88
CA LYS A 262 -18.34 -5.72 -8.23
C LYS A 262 -17.07 -5.15 -7.61
N MET A 263 -15.89 -5.64 -8.03
CA MET A 263 -14.60 -5.17 -7.51
C MET A 263 -14.34 -3.68 -7.81
N ASP A 264 -14.83 -3.19 -8.93
CA ASP A 264 -14.70 -1.83 -9.43
C ASP A 264 -15.89 -0.92 -9.07
N GLU A 265 -16.87 -1.44 -8.31
CA GLU A 265 -18.07 -0.68 -7.95
C GLU A 265 -17.80 0.28 -6.77
N PRO A 266 -17.82 1.62 -6.97
CA PRO A 266 -17.48 2.57 -5.92
C PRO A 266 -18.36 2.47 -4.69
N ALA A 267 -19.65 2.12 -4.84
CA ALA A 267 -20.56 1.97 -3.71
C ALA A 267 -20.10 0.90 -2.72
N VAL A 268 -19.49 -0.19 -3.21
CA VAL A 268 -19.02 -1.31 -2.37
C VAL A 268 -17.74 -0.92 -1.62
N THR A 269 -16.78 -0.29 -2.30
CA THR A 269 -15.51 0.13 -1.68
C THR A 269 -15.73 1.25 -0.66
N THR A 270 -16.52 2.28 -1.02
CA THR A 270 -16.87 3.38 -0.10
C THR A 270 -17.63 2.88 1.13
N MET A 271 -18.45 1.82 1.01
CA MET A 271 -19.14 1.25 2.18
C MET A 271 -18.15 0.61 3.16
N ALA A 272 -17.15 -0.11 2.66
CA ALA A 272 -16.09 -0.69 3.49
C ALA A 272 -15.23 0.38 4.16
N GLU A 273 -14.85 1.43 3.42
CA GLU A 273 -14.12 2.60 3.94
C GLU A 273 -14.89 3.29 5.07
N ARG A 274 -16.20 3.53 4.91
CA ARG A 274 -17.06 4.15 5.94
C ARG A 274 -17.17 3.32 7.22
N LEU A 275 -17.11 2.01 7.10
CA LEU A 275 -17.09 1.10 8.26
C LEU A 275 -15.67 0.91 8.81
N GLY A 276 -14.64 1.32 8.07
CA GLY A 276 -13.23 1.07 8.41
C GLY A 276 -12.91 -0.42 8.48
N VAL A 277 -13.44 -1.21 7.53
CA VAL A 277 -13.26 -2.66 7.44
C VAL A 277 -12.81 -3.07 6.04
N PRO A 278 -12.11 -4.20 5.89
CA PRO A 278 -11.72 -4.71 4.57
C PRO A 278 -12.93 -5.05 3.69
N VAL A 279 -12.81 -4.77 2.38
CA VAL A 279 -13.72 -5.32 1.37
C VAL A 279 -13.14 -6.62 0.81
N ARG A 280 -14.01 -7.63 0.66
CA ARG A 280 -13.62 -8.95 0.17
C ARG A 280 -14.56 -9.40 -0.95
N PHE A 281 -14.02 -10.11 -1.92
CA PHE A 281 -14.76 -10.53 -3.09
C PHE A 281 -14.68 -12.05 -3.29
N LEU A 282 -15.80 -12.62 -3.69
CA LEU A 282 -15.99 -14.06 -3.91
C LEU A 282 -16.43 -14.30 -5.36
N THR A 283 -16.04 -15.42 -5.92
CA THR A 283 -16.48 -15.81 -7.27
C THR A 283 -17.95 -16.25 -7.25
N ALA A 284 -18.62 -16.15 -8.40
CA ALA A 284 -19.99 -16.65 -8.56
C ALA A 284 -20.11 -18.14 -8.16
N GLU A 285 -19.14 -18.96 -8.54
CA GLU A 285 -19.08 -20.39 -8.18
C GLU A 285 -19.04 -20.59 -6.66
N ARG A 286 -18.27 -19.77 -5.93
CA ARG A 286 -18.23 -19.86 -4.46
C ARG A 286 -19.56 -19.46 -3.84
N LEU A 287 -20.22 -18.43 -4.37
CA LEU A 287 -21.54 -17.99 -3.91
C LEU A 287 -22.65 -19.02 -4.24
N LEU A 288 -22.53 -19.70 -5.36
CA LEU A 288 -23.48 -20.74 -5.78
C LEU A 288 -23.56 -21.89 -4.75
N LYS A 289 -22.45 -22.23 -4.08
CA LYS A 289 -22.40 -23.23 -3.02
C LYS A 289 -23.24 -22.89 -1.79
N GLU A 290 -23.60 -21.64 -1.60
CA GLU A 290 -24.46 -21.18 -0.50
C GLU A 290 -25.97 -21.23 -0.86
N THR A 291 -26.33 -21.61 -2.10
CA THR A 291 -27.75 -21.68 -2.56
C THR A 291 -28.71 -22.37 -1.58
N PRO A 292 -28.35 -23.51 -0.95
CA PRO A 292 -29.28 -24.19 0.00
C PRO A 292 -29.56 -23.38 1.28
N ARG A 293 -28.74 -22.36 1.57
CA ARG A 293 -28.85 -21.54 2.78
C ARG A 293 -29.47 -20.16 2.53
N LEU A 294 -29.76 -19.84 1.26
CA LEU A 294 -30.38 -18.56 0.89
C LEU A 294 -31.85 -18.54 1.32
N GLN A 295 -32.27 -17.42 1.92
CA GLN A 295 -33.68 -17.18 2.23
C GLN A 295 -34.43 -16.51 1.06
N SER A 296 -33.72 -15.83 0.17
CA SER A 296 -34.28 -15.06 -0.94
C SER A 296 -33.55 -15.35 -2.27
N PRO A 297 -33.56 -16.60 -2.76
CA PRO A 297 -32.94 -16.92 -4.05
C PRO A 297 -33.66 -16.22 -5.20
N SER A 298 -32.91 -15.89 -6.27
CA SER A 298 -33.43 -15.11 -7.40
C SER A 298 -32.87 -15.63 -8.72
N SER A 299 -33.71 -16.11 -9.61
CA SER A 299 -33.34 -16.51 -10.98
C SER A 299 -32.89 -15.34 -11.83
N ALA A 300 -33.40 -14.13 -11.57
CA ALA A 300 -32.92 -12.92 -12.25
C ALA A 300 -31.47 -12.61 -11.86
N THR A 301 -31.12 -12.76 -10.58
CA THR A 301 -29.74 -12.61 -10.10
C THR A 301 -28.85 -13.69 -10.72
N PHE A 302 -29.32 -14.93 -10.83
CA PHE A 302 -28.55 -16.02 -11.44
C PHE A 302 -28.19 -15.71 -12.91
N ARG A 303 -29.17 -15.25 -13.71
CA ARG A 303 -28.92 -14.86 -15.11
C ARG A 303 -27.88 -13.74 -15.24
N ALA A 304 -27.85 -12.82 -14.29
CA ALA A 304 -26.95 -11.67 -14.33
C ALA A 304 -25.55 -11.97 -13.74
N THR A 305 -25.41 -12.91 -12.82
CA THR A 305 -24.19 -13.07 -12.01
C THR A 305 -23.68 -14.50 -11.86
N GLY A 306 -24.46 -15.52 -12.28
CA GLY A 306 -24.11 -16.93 -12.10
C GLY A 306 -24.35 -17.48 -10.68
N CYS A 307 -25.01 -16.72 -9.80
CA CYS A 307 -25.40 -17.20 -8.46
C CYS A 307 -26.81 -16.71 -8.10
N TYR A 308 -27.55 -17.47 -7.26
CA TYR A 308 -28.93 -17.15 -6.91
C TYR A 308 -29.11 -16.01 -5.90
N GLY A 309 -28.02 -15.53 -5.29
CA GLY A 309 -28.09 -14.43 -4.32
C GLY A 309 -26.71 -13.88 -3.96
N VAL A 310 -26.43 -12.64 -4.36
CA VAL A 310 -25.13 -12.02 -4.07
C VAL A 310 -25.02 -11.63 -2.60
N ALA A 311 -25.95 -10.83 -2.06
CA ALA A 311 -25.84 -10.31 -0.70
C ALA A 311 -25.87 -11.41 0.36
N GLU A 312 -26.88 -12.29 0.34
CA GLU A 312 -26.96 -13.41 1.28
C GLU A 312 -25.82 -14.41 1.09
N GLY A 313 -25.54 -14.80 -0.16
CA GLY A 313 -24.47 -15.74 -0.48
C GLY A 313 -23.10 -15.24 -0.03
N ALA A 314 -22.81 -13.94 -0.21
CA ALA A 314 -21.54 -13.34 0.23
C ALA A 314 -21.43 -13.30 1.77
N ALA A 315 -22.49 -12.91 2.47
CA ALA A 315 -22.53 -12.92 3.93
C ALA A 315 -22.34 -14.33 4.51
N LEU A 316 -23.08 -15.31 3.99
CA LEU A 316 -23.01 -16.72 4.43
C LEU A 316 -21.66 -17.36 4.12
N ALA A 317 -21.13 -17.12 2.93
CA ALA A 317 -19.82 -17.65 2.54
C ALA A 317 -18.67 -17.10 3.41
N ALA A 318 -18.80 -15.85 3.89
CA ALA A 318 -17.82 -15.23 4.76
C ALA A 318 -17.80 -15.82 6.17
N VAL A 319 -18.95 -16.18 6.72
CA VAL A 319 -19.06 -16.75 8.08
C VAL A 319 -18.90 -18.28 8.09
N GLY A 320 -18.87 -18.93 6.92
CA GLY A 320 -18.71 -20.36 6.80
C GLY A 320 -19.94 -21.15 7.28
N ARG A 321 -19.77 -22.49 7.46
CA ARG A 321 -20.88 -23.39 7.80
C ARG A 321 -21.43 -23.17 9.20
N ALA A 322 -20.59 -22.80 10.16
CA ALA A 322 -20.97 -22.60 11.55
C ALA A 322 -21.71 -21.27 11.80
N GLY A 323 -21.60 -20.32 10.86
CA GLY A 323 -22.32 -19.04 10.96
C GLY A 323 -23.72 -19.11 10.38
N ALA A 324 -24.55 -18.11 10.70
CA ALA A 324 -25.95 -18.04 10.28
C ALA A 324 -26.31 -16.64 9.77
N LEU A 325 -27.31 -16.58 8.88
CA LEU A 325 -27.91 -15.35 8.41
C LEU A 325 -28.75 -14.73 9.54
N VAL A 326 -28.40 -13.54 9.98
CA VAL A 326 -29.14 -12.80 11.04
C VAL A 326 -30.04 -11.72 10.46
N VAL A 327 -29.73 -11.24 9.26
CA VAL A 327 -30.61 -10.34 8.49
C VAL A 327 -30.64 -10.84 7.06
N ALA A 328 -31.83 -11.27 6.64
CA ALA A 328 -32.11 -11.63 5.25
C ALA A 328 -31.97 -10.42 4.32
N LYS A 329 -31.91 -10.68 3.03
CA LYS A 329 -31.74 -9.67 2.00
C LYS A 329 -32.71 -8.47 2.18
N ARG A 330 -32.15 -7.31 2.39
CA ARG A 330 -32.83 -6.01 2.30
C ARG A 330 -32.47 -5.34 0.99
N LYS A 331 -33.39 -4.60 0.40
CA LYS A 331 -33.19 -3.95 -0.90
C LYS A 331 -33.58 -2.47 -0.89
N SER A 332 -32.92 -1.69 -1.72
CA SER A 332 -33.34 -0.40 -2.22
C SER A 332 -33.51 -0.47 -3.73
N ARG A 333 -33.54 0.66 -4.42
CA ARG A 333 -33.66 0.70 -5.89
C ARG A 333 -32.48 0.00 -6.58
N ASN A 334 -31.23 0.34 -6.15
CA ASN A 334 -30.01 -0.10 -6.80
C ASN A 334 -29.08 -0.94 -5.92
N ALA A 335 -29.44 -1.20 -4.67
CA ALA A 335 -28.59 -1.93 -3.72
C ALA A 335 -29.36 -3.00 -2.94
N THR A 336 -28.62 -4.03 -2.55
CA THR A 336 -29.07 -5.07 -1.62
C THR A 336 -28.01 -5.26 -0.54
N CYS A 337 -28.43 -5.58 0.68
CA CYS A 337 -27.54 -6.03 1.74
C CYS A 337 -28.17 -7.17 2.55
N ALA A 338 -27.32 -7.99 3.14
CA ALA A 338 -27.66 -9.06 4.08
C ALA A 338 -26.56 -9.17 5.12
N ILE A 339 -26.87 -9.65 6.31
CA ILE A 339 -25.89 -9.76 7.39
C ILE A 339 -25.91 -11.19 7.92
N ALA A 340 -24.73 -11.81 8.01
CA ALA A 340 -24.53 -13.09 8.66
C ALA A 340 -23.61 -12.92 9.88
N ARG A 341 -23.82 -13.75 10.90
CA ARG A 341 -23.04 -13.78 12.14
C ARG A 341 -22.19 -15.02 12.19
N SER A 342 -20.91 -14.84 12.48
CA SER A 342 -19.98 -15.92 12.82
C SER A 342 -19.98 -16.19 14.33
N PRO A 343 -19.85 -17.44 14.78
CA PRO A 343 -19.64 -17.74 16.19
C PRO A 343 -18.26 -17.31 16.70
N GLN A 344 -17.33 -17.01 15.81
CA GLN A 344 -15.96 -16.58 16.10
C GLN A 344 -15.65 -15.24 15.40
N PRO A 345 -14.72 -14.43 15.93
CA PRO A 345 -14.22 -13.27 15.22
C PRO A 345 -13.74 -13.63 13.81
N LEU A 346 -14.15 -12.85 12.83
CA LEU A 346 -13.78 -13.05 11.43
C LEU A 346 -12.33 -12.65 11.18
N ASP A 347 -11.62 -13.47 10.43
CA ASP A 347 -10.36 -13.09 9.77
C ASP A 347 -10.66 -12.71 8.31
N PRO A 348 -10.64 -11.42 7.96
CA PRO A 348 -10.94 -10.99 6.60
C PRO A 348 -9.97 -11.56 5.55
N HIS A 349 -8.74 -11.91 5.93
CA HIS A 349 -7.75 -12.46 5.00
C HIS A 349 -8.09 -13.87 4.53
N ARG A 350 -8.92 -14.58 5.28
CA ARG A 350 -9.46 -15.91 4.90
C ARG A 350 -10.72 -15.83 4.06
N ILE A 351 -11.31 -14.65 3.90
CA ILE A 351 -12.53 -14.45 3.12
C ILE A 351 -12.14 -14.04 1.70
N GLY A 352 -12.33 -14.92 0.72
CA GLY A 352 -12.13 -14.62 -0.70
C GLY A 352 -10.84 -13.85 -0.99
N ARG A 353 -10.92 -12.82 -1.84
CA ARG A 353 -9.77 -11.98 -2.23
C ARG A 353 -10.10 -10.49 -2.10
N GLY A 354 -9.09 -9.65 -1.87
CA GLY A 354 -9.21 -8.20 -2.00
C GLY A 354 -9.29 -7.77 -3.46
N ARG A 355 -9.57 -6.50 -3.71
CA ARG A 355 -9.36 -5.89 -5.01
C ARG A 355 -7.85 -5.85 -5.27
N GLY A 356 -7.43 -6.37 -6.43
CA GLY A 356 -6.02 -6.30 -6.80
C GLY A 356 -5.62 -4.89 -7.19
N ARG A 357 -4.33 -4.58 -7.01
CA ARG A 357 -3.73 -3.30 -7.35
C ARG A 357 -2.53 -3.52 -8.28
N LEU A 358 -2.45 -2.71 -9.32
CA LEU A 358 -1.29 -2.61 -10.20
C LEU A 358 -0.74 -1.20 -10.15
N ALA A 359 0.43 -1.02 -9.57
CA ALA A 359 1.19 0.22 -9.64
C ALA A 359 2.17 0.13 -10.84
N ILE A 360 2.07 1.07 -11.77
CA ILE A 360 2.97 1.21 -12.91
C ILE A 360 4.01 2.25 -12.53
N VAL A 361 5.22 1.82 -12.20
CA VAL A 361 6.18 2.64 -11.44
C VAL A 361 7.38 3.03 -12.28
N GLY A 362 7.63 4.33 -12.40
CA GLY A 362 8.88 4.88 -12.85
C GLY A 362 9.91 4.90 -11.72
N ILE A 363 11.02 4.13 -11.86
CA ILE A 363 12.03 4.03 -10.79
C ILE A 363 13.16 5.06 -10.91
N GLY A 364 13.07 6.00 -11.84
CA GLY A 364 14.15 6.91 -12.18
C GLY A 364 15.24 6.25 -13.05
N PRO A 365 16.25 6.98 -13.47
CA PRO A 365 17.24 6.51 -14.45
C PRO A 365 18.23 5.49 -13.86
N GLY A 366 18.43 5.45 -12.53
CA GLY A 366 19.39 4.50 -11.95
C GLY A 366 19.51 4.57 -10.43
N ASP A 367 20.05 5.63 -9.87
CA ASP A 367 20.33 5.77 -8.43
C ASP A 367 19.02 5.83 -7.61
N ALA A 368 19.05 5.17 -6.45
CA ALA A 368 17.94 5.19 -5.48
C ALA A 368 17.61 6.62 -4.97
N ALA A 369 18.59 7.54 -4.96
CA ALA A 369 18.38 8.94 -4.60
C ALA A 369 17.49 9.69 -5.60
N TRP A 370 17.35 9.19 -6.83
CA TRP A 370 16.51 9.77 -7.88
C TRP A 370 15.15 9.08 -8.00
N ARG A 371 14.90 8.07 -7.17
CA ARG A 371 13.59 7.43 -7.07
C ARG A 371 12.68 8.26 -6.17
N THR A 372 11.49 8.58 -6.65
CA THR A 372 10.53 9.36 -5.88
C THR A 372 10.10 8.62 -4.60
N PRO A 373 9.72 9.33 -3.52
CA PRO A 373 9.16 8.71 -2.32
C PRO A 373 7.91 7.87 -2.63
N GLU A 374 7.06 8.32 -3.55
CA GLU A 374 5.86 7.62 -3.98
C GLU A 374 6.21 6.30 -4.69
N ALA A 375 7.20 6.30 -5.60
CA ALA A 375 7.68 5.08 -6.24
C ALA A 375 8.24 4.08 -5.21
N SER A 376 8.97 4.57 -4.20
CA SER A 376 9.49 3.74 -3.11
C SER A 376 8.36 3.15 -2.28
N ALA A 377 7.32 3.91 -1.97
CA ALA A 377 6.14 3.44 -1.24
C ALA A 377 5.35 2.40 -2.04
N ALA A 378 5.07 2.65 -3.32
CA ALA A 378 4.37 1.72 -4.20
C ALA A 378 5.09 0.36 -4.33
N ILE A 379 6.44 0.39 -4.44
CA ILE A 379 7.25 -0.82 -4.43
C ILE A 379 7.19 -1.50 -3.05
N ALA A 380 7.22 -0.75 -1.95
CA ALA A 380 7.16 -1.29 -0.59
C ALA A 380 5.83 -2.01 -0.33
N GLU A 381 4.71 -1.48 -0.80
CA GLU A 381 3.37 -2.06 -0.67
C GLU A 381 3.12 -3.27 -1.57
N ALA A 382 3.89 -3.42 -2.65
CA ALA A 382 3.71 -4.52 -3.58
C ALA A 382 4.18 -5.86 -2.98
N SER A 383 3.38 -6.92 -3.17
CA SER A 383 3.78 -8.30 -2.88
C SER A 383 4.58 -8.93 -4.01
N ASP A 384 4.35 -8.44 -5.23
CA ASP A 384 4.94 -8.94 -6.47
C ASP A 384 5.51 -7.77 -7.27
N VAL A 385 6.73 -7.91 -7.78
CA VAL A 385 7.36 -6.89 -8.62
C VAL A 385 7.76 -7.50 -9.95
N VAL A 386 7.23 -6.92 -11.02
CA VAL A 386 7.44 -7.34 -12.42
C VAL A 386 8.33 -6.32 -13.12
N GLY A 387 9.35 -6.78 -13.85
CA GLY A 387 10.22 -5.84 -14.56
C GLY A 387 11.27 -6.53 -15.43
N TYR A 388 12.00 -5.72 -16.20
CA TYR A 388 13.23 -6.14 -16.83
C TYR A 388 14.29 -6.46 -15.78
N ARG A 389 15.09 -7.49 -16.00
CA ARG A 389 16.09 -7.99 -15.04
C ARG A 389 16.97 -6.87 -14.48
N LEU A 390 17.54 -6.04 -15.36
CA LEU A 390 18.39 -4.91 -14.96
C LEU A 390 17.67 -3.92 -14.02
N TYR A 391 16.39 -3.62 -14.29
CA TYR A 391 15.63 -2.67 -13.45
C TYR A 391 15.33 -3.25 -12.07
N LEU A 392 15.06 -4.56 -12.01
CA LEU A 392 14.90 -5.27 -10.75
C LEU A 392 16.21 -5.33 -9.95
N ASP A 393 17.35 -5.46 -10.63
CA ASP A 393 18.68 -5.44 -9.99
C ASP A 393 18.99 -4.06 -9.39
N LEU A 394 18.62 -2.98 -10.07
CA LEU A 394 18.75 -1.61 -9.54
C LEU A 394 17.92 -1.36 -8.27
N LEU A 395 16.83 -2.07 -8.08
CA LEU A 395 16.02 -1.97 -6.87
C LEU A 395 16.64 -2.68 -5.66
N GLY A 396 17.47 -3.69 -5.91
CA GLY A 396 18.26 -4.38 -4.89
C GLY A 396 17.47 -4.74 -3.62
N GLU A 397 17.88 -4.16 -2.50
CA GLU A 397 17.28 -4.40 -1.18
C GLU A 397 15.79 -4.02 -1.07
N ALA A 398 15.27 -3.12 -1.93
CA ALA A 398 13.85 -2.78 -1.93
C ALA A 398 12.94 -3.96 -2.33
N LEU A 399 13.50 -4.99 -2.96
CA LEU A 399 12.78 -6.21 -3.35
C LEU A 399 12.83 -7.33 -2.32
N ARG A 400 13.51 -7.13 -1.18
CA ARG A 400 13.62 -8.18 -0.17
C ARG A 400 12.24 -8.58 0.37
N GLY A 401 11.97 -9.90 0.42
CA GLY A 401 10.68 -10.45 0.85
C GLY A 401 9.55 -10.35 -0.18
N LYS A 402 9.81 -9.86 -1.39
CA LYS A 402 8.85 -9.75 -2.48
C LYS A 402 9.08 -10.83 -3.54
N ARG A 403 8.01 -11.22 -4.22
CA ARG A 403 8.11 -12.10 -5.38
C ARG A 403 8.59 -11.30 -6.58
N ARG A 404 9.75 -11.67 -7.09
CA ARG A 404 10.39 -11.03 -8.22
C ARG A 404 10.05 -11.78 -9.52
N HIS A 405 9.52 -11.08 -10.51
CA HIS A 405 9.17 -11.62 -11.82
C HIS A 405 9.99 -10.91 -12.90
N ALA A 406 11.17 -11.45 -13.18
CA ALA A 406 12.04 -10.94 -14.23
C ALA A 406 11.63 -11.49 -15.60
N ARG A 407 11.70 -10.64 -16.64
CA ARG A 407 11.59 -10.99 -18.05
C ARG A 407 12.64 -10.22 -18.82
N ASP A 408 12.99 -10.71 -19.99
CA ASP A 408 14.03 -10.13 -20.83
C ASP A 408 13.58 -8.85 -21.55
N LEU A 409 14.55 -8.14 -22.13
CA LEU A 409 14.28 -7.00 -22.99
C LEU A 409 13.52 -7.48 -24.24
N GLY A 410 12.51 -6.70 -24.68
CA GLY A 410 11.64 -7.07 -25.78
C GLY A 410 10.37 -7.85 -25.39
N ALA A 411 10.27 -8.30 -24.13
CA ALA A 411 9.10 -9.00 -23.60
C ALA A 411 8.14 -8.04 -22.85
N GLU A 412 7.95 -6.80 -23.34
CA GLU A 412 7.11 -5.76 -22.70
C GLU A 412 5.67 -6.22 -22.52
N THR A 413 5.10 -6.80 -23.58
CA THR A 413 3.71 -7.29 -23.58
C THR A 413 3.51 -8.42 -22.58
N GLU A 414 4.47 -9.34 -22.49
CA GLU A 414 4.43 -10.46 -21.52
C GLU A 414 4.53 -9.95 -20.08
N ARG A 415 5.39 -8.95 -19.84
CA ARG A 415 5.51 -8.30 -18.52
C ARG A 415 4.20 -7.65 -18.12
N ALA A 416 3.58 -6.88 -19.02
CA ALA A 416 2.33 -6.19 -18.76
C ALA A 416 1.19 -7.20 -18.50
N ARG A 417 1.05 -8.23 -19.34
CA ARG A 417 0.05 -9.31 -19.12
C ARG A 417 0.25 -10.02 -17.79
N LEU A 418 1.49 -10.40 -17.46
CA LEU A 418 1.79 -11.06 -16.18
C LEU A 418 1.41 -10.18 -14.99
N ALA A 419 1.73 -8.88 -15.04
CA ALA A 419 1.40 -7.94 -13.97
C ALA A 419 -0.12 -7.78 -13.81
N LEU A 420 -0.86 -7.66 -14.92
CA LEU A 420 -2.31 -7.61 -14.95
C LEU A 420 -2.94 -8.89 -14.40
N ASP A 421 -2.44 -10.07 -14.80
CA ASP A 421 -2.93 -11.37 -14.33
C ASP A 421 -2.71 -11.58 -12.83
N LEU A 422 -1.56 -11.16 -12.31
CA LEU A 422 -1.28 -11.22 -10.88
C LEU A 422 -2.20 -10.28 -10.10
N ALA A 423 -2.40 -9.05 -10.58
CA ALA A 423 -3.31 -8.10 -9.95
C ALA A 423 -4.76 -8.59 -10.03
N ALA A 424 -5.22 -9.16 -11.15
CA ALA A 424 -6.56 -9.74 -11.26
C ALA A 424 -6.83 -10.87 -10.26
N LYS A 425 -5.79 -11.52 -9.75
CA LYS A 425 -5.87 -12.51 -8.66
C LYS A 425 -5.96 -11.87 -7.26
N GLY A 426 -6.09 -10.55 -7.17
CA GLY A 426 -6.21 -9.83 -5.90
C GLY A 426 -4.87 -9.48 -5.25
N ARG A 427 -3.76 -9.53 -6.00
CA ARG A 427 -2.43 -9.21 -5.50
C ARG A 427 -2.13 -7.71 -5.62
N SER A 428 -1.24 -7.21 -4.76
CA SER A 428 -0.61 -5.89 -4.92
C SER A 428 0.66 -6.06 -5.76
N VAL A 429 0.65 -5.51 -6.96
CA VAL A 429 1.71 -5.70 -7.98
C VAL A 429 2.32 -4.35 -8.33
N ALA A 430 3.64 -4.28 -8.41
CA ALA A 430 4.35 -3.18 -9.05
C ALA A 430 4.97 -3.66 -10.36
N ILE A 431 4.67 -3.01 -11.48
CA ILE A 431 5.42 -3.16 -12.72
C ILE A 431 6.35 -1.97 -12.87
N VAL A 432 7.65 -2.23 -13.06
CA VAL A 432 8.67 -1.19 -12.99
C VAL A 432 9.33 -0.91 -14.33
N SER A 433 9.55 0.39 -14.61
CA SER A 433 10.31 0.90 -15.75
C SER A 433 11.44 1.81 -15.28
N SER A 434 12.55 1.85 -15.99
CA SER A 434 13.58 2.89 -15.81
C SER A 434 13.01 4.25 -16.26
N GLY A 435 13.46 5.34 -15.65
CA GLY A 435 12.95 6.67 -15.93
C GLY A 435 11.52 6.86 -15.42
N ASP A 436 10.69 7.47 -16.24
CA ASP A 436 9.26 7.64 -16.05
C ASP A 436 8.47 6.56 -16.78
N ALA A 437 7.44 6.00 -16.14
CA ALA A 437 6.63 4.92 -16.73
C ALA A 437 5.71 5.36 -17.87
N GLY A 438 5.40 6.66 -17.96
CA GLY A 438 4.56 7.27 -19.01
C GLY A 438 5.36 7.79 -20.21
N ILE A 439 6.69 7.99 -20.07
CA ILE A 439 7.54 8.50 -21.16
C ILE A 439 8.28 7.35 -21.84
N TYR A 440 7.75 6.89 -22.97
CA TYR A 440 8.25 5.69 -23.68
C TYR A 440 8.37 4.45 -22.78
N GLY A 441 7.55 4.39 -21.73
CA GLY A 441 7.50 3.34 -20.74
C GLY A 441 6.29 2.41 -20.91
N LEU A 442 6.04 1.56 -19.90
CA LEU A 442 5.04 0.50 -19.95
C LEU A 442 3.59 0.98 -19.71
N ALA A 443 3.37 2.22 -19.28
CA ALA A 443 2.03 2.67 -18.88
C ALA A 443 1.03 2.59 -20.04
N THR A 444 1.39 3.11 -21.20
CA THR A 444 0.53 3.07 -22.41
C THR A 444 0.18 1.64 -22.79
N LEU A 445 1.16 0.73 -22.79
CA LEU A 445 0.94 -0.67 -23.16
C LEU A 445 -0.03 -1.38 -22.19
N VAL A 446 0.05 -1.10 -20.90
CA VAL A 446 -0.88 -1.65 -19.90
C VAL A 446 -2.30 -1.20 -20.20
N PHE A 447 -2.52 0.09 -20.46
CA PHE A 447 -3.84 0.61 -20.80
C PHE A 447 -4.37 0.06 -22.13
N GLU A 448 -3.52 -0.06 -23.16
CA GLU A 448 -3.90 -0.68 -24.43
C GLU A 448 -4.36 -2.13 -24.27
N LEU A 449 -3.67 -2.94 -23.46
CA LEU A 449 -4.06 -4.34 -23.22
C LEU A 449 -5.43 -4.44 -22.53
N ILE A 450 -5.72 -3.53 -21.60
CA ILE A 450 -7.01 -3.46 -20.91
C ILE A 450 -8.11 -3.01 -21.88
N ASP A 451 -7.83 -2.00 -22.71
CA ASP A 451 -8.80 -1.45 -23.67
C ASP A 451 -9.16 -2.45 -24.76
N ARG A 452 -8.19 -3.20 -25.26
CA ARG A 452 -8.41 -4.31 -26.21
C ARG A 452 -9.35 -5.39 -25.66
N GLY A 453 -9.58 -5.42 -24.35
CA GLY A 453 -10.57 -6.31 -23.73
C GLY A 453 -10.15 -7.77 -23.69
N GLU A 454 -8.86 -8.09 -23.78
CA GLU A 454 -8.36 -9.47 -23.78
C GLU A 454 -8.89 -10.27 -22.57
N ARG A 455 -9.04 -9.62 -21.43
CA ARG A 455 -9.60 -10.21 -20.20
C ARG A 455 -10.48 -9.21 -19.45
N PRO A 456 -11.78 -9.54 -19.23
CA PRO A 456 -12.72 -8.64 -18.53
C PRO A 456 -12.35 -8.35 -17.07
N ASP A 457 -11.61 -9.25 -16.39
CA ASP A 457 -11.19 -9.10 -15.00
C ASP A 457 -10.10 -8.05 -14.82
N TRP A 458 -9.30 -7.73 -15.86
CA TRP A 458 -8.31 -6.67 -15.81
C TRP A 458 -8.93 -5.27 -15.61
N ARG A 459 -10.15 -5.03 -16.10
CA ARG A 459 -10.85 -3.76 -15.92
C ARG A 459 -11.29 -3.48 -14.48
N ARG A 460 -11.25 -4.49 -13.60
CA ARG A 460 -11.72 -4.39 -12.22
C ARG A 460 -10.61 -4.14 -11.21
N ILE A 461 -9.35 -4.28 -11.60
CA ILE A 461 -8.20 -3.98 -10.73
C ILE A 461 -8.07 -2.46 -10.52
N GLN A 462 -7.45 -2.09 -9.42
CA GLN A 462 -7.01 -0.70 -9.22
C GLN A 462 -5.70 -0.49 -9.96
N ILE A 463 -5.60 0.60 -10.73
CA ILE A 463 -4.40 0.93 -11.49
C ILE A 463 -3.95 2.32 -11.11
N ASP A 464 -2.68 2.43 -10.71
CA ASP A 464 -2.04 3.69 -10.34
C ASP A 464 -0.78 3.84 -11.21
N VAL A 465 -0.61 5.01 -11.82
CA VAL A 465 0.64 5.36 -12.52
C VAL A 465 1.45 6.24 -11.59
N VAL A 466 2.64 5.76 -11.23
CA VAL A 466 3.54 6.43 -10.29
C VAL A 466 4.70 7.02 -11.08
N PRO A 467 4.86 8.36 -11.11
CA PRO A 467 5.86 9.03 -11.92
C PRO A 467 7.27 8.76 -11.42
N GLY A 468 8.23 8.82 -12.34
CA GLY A 468 9.65 8.74 -12.05
C GLY A 468 10.42 9.89 -12.70
N LEU A 469 11.63 10.17 -12.23
CA LEU A 469 12.52 11.12 -12.87
C LEU A 469 12.91 10.57 -14.25
N SER A 470 12.55 11.29 -15.32
CA SER A 470 12.86 10.85 -16.68
C SER A 470 14.34 11.02 -17.04
N ALA A 471 14.81 10.26 -18.03
CA ALA A 471 16.17 10.38 -18.51
C ALA A 471 16.47 11.81 -19.05
N LEU A 472 15.48 12.46 -19.68
CA LEU A 472 15.65 13.81 -20.20
C LEU A 472 15.89 14.85 -19.09
N GLN A 473 15.14 14.78 -17.99
CA GLN A 473 15.31 15.66 -16.84
C GLN A 473 16.67 15.42 -16.16
N ALA A 474 17.04 14.15 -16.02
CA ALA A 474 18.32 13.77 -15.43
C ALA A 474 19.51 14.26 -16.29
N ALA A 475 19.44 14.10 -17.61
CA ALA A 475 20.46 14.58 -18.54
C ALA A 475 20.57 16.10 -18.49
N ALA A 476 19.45 16.81 -18.51
CA ALA A 476 19.43 18.27 -18.42
C ALA A 476 20.08 18.77 -17.12
N ALA A 477 19.70 18.18 -15.98
CA ALA A 477 20.26 18.55 -14.67
C ALA A 477 21.78 18.28 -14.56
N ARG A 478 22.29 17.25 -15.24
CA ARG A 478 23.73 16.98 -15.28
C ARG A 478 24.48 17.94 -16.21
N ALA A 479 23.88 18.28 -17.35
CA ALA A 479 24.49 19.19 -18.33
C ALA A 479 24.40 20.68 -17.96
N GLY A 480 23.35 21.06 -17.18
CA GLY A 480 23.08 22.45 -16.84
C GLY A 480 21.57 22.73 -16.83
N ALA A 481 21.12 23.62 -17.75
CA ALA A 481 19.69 23.95 -17.93
C ALA A 481 19.30 24.02 -19.42
N PRO A 482 19.58 23.00 -20.25
CA PRO A 482 19.27 23.04 -21.69
C PRO A 482 17.77 23.07 -22.01
N LEU A 483 16.91 22.68 -21.05
CA LEU A 483 15.44 22.63 -21.21
C LEU A 483 14.74 23.88 -20.64
N GLY A 484 15.45 25.01 -20.55
CA GLY A 484 14.90 26.27 -20.04
C GLY A 484 13.81 26.88 -20.93
N HIS A 485 13.73 26.46 -22.18
CA HIS A 485 12.73 26.89 -23.18
C HIS A 485 11.97 25.68 -23.74
N ASP A 486 11.19 25.91 -24.82
CA ASP A 486 10.38 24.85 -25.44
C ASP A 486 11.23 23.67 -25.91
N PHE A 487 10.78 22.47 -25.61
CA PHE A 487 11.46 21.23 -25.97
C PHE A 487 10.51 20.16 -26.49
N ALA A 488 11.05 19.21 -27.24
CA ALA A 488 10.32 18.04 -27.70
C ALA A 488 11.10 16.76 -27.43
N ALA A 489 10.40 15.71 -26.94
CA ALA A 489 10.95 14.36 -26.78
C ALA A 489 10.54 13.53 -28.01
N ILE A 490 11.52 12.91 -28.68
CA ILE A 490 11.30 12.07 -29.85
C ILE A 490 12.04 10.74 -29.68
N SER A 491 11.31 9.63 -29.79
CA SER A 491 11.94 8.31 -29.86
C SER A 491 12.34 8.00 -31.31
N LEU A 492 13.60 7.57 -31.48
CA LEU A 492 14.10 7.08 -32.78
C LEU A 492 13.76 5.62 -33.03
N SER A 493 12.98 4.98 -32.15
CA SER A 493 12.55 3.60 -32.33
C SER A 493 11.48 3.49 -33.42
N ASP A 494 11.79 2.74 -34.47
CA ASP A 494 10.94 2.46 -35.62
C ASP A 494 10.17 1.13 -35.52
N LEU A 495 10.13 0.54 -34.31
CA LEU A 495 9.42 -0.73 -34.05
C LEU A 495 7.90 -0.57 -34.12
N LEU A 496 7.36 0.53 -33.61
CA LEU A 496 5.93 0.79 -33.54
C LEU A 496 5.50 2.01 -34.38
N THR A 497 6.45 2.86 -34.74
CA THR A 497 6.20 4.10 -35.51
C THR A 497 7.01 4.04 -36.80
N PRO A 498 6.39 4.17 -37.99
CA PRO A 498 7.11 4.19 -39.25
C PRO A 498 8.19 5.27 -39.27
N TRP A 499 9.38 4.94 -39.77
CA TRP A 499 10.53 5.85 -39.80
C TRP A 499 10.21 7.18 -40.49
N SER A 500 9.47 7.15 -41.60
CA SER A 500 9.02 8.35 -42.32
C SER A 500 8.21 9.33 -41.44
N GLN A 501 7.47 8.80 -40.46
CA GLN A 501 6.74 9.63 -39.50
C GLN A 501 7.70 10.25 -38.47
N ILE A 502 8.73 9.52 -38.05
CA ILE A 502 9.77 10.03 -37.15
C ILE A 502 10.54 11.16 -37.84
N GLU A 503 10.94 10.99 -39.10
CA GLU A 503 11.59 12.03 -39.90
C GLU A 503 10.76 13.31 -40.03
N ARG A 504 9.45 13.18 -40.29
CA ARG A 504 8.53 14.35 -40.33
C ARG A 504 8.49 15.08 -38.99
N ARG A 505 8.46 14.34 -37.86
CA ARG A 505 8.49 14.93 -36.52
C ARG A 505 9.81 15.63 -36.23
N LEU A 506 10.94 15.04 -36.59
CA LEU A 506 12.26 15.65 -36.47
C LEU A 506 12.35 16.96 -37.27
N ALA A 507 11.93 16.95 -38.52
CA ALA A 507 11.93 18.13 -39.37
C ALA A 507 10.97 19.24 -38.85
N ALA A 508 9.80 18.88 -38.34
CA ALA A 508 8.87 19.84 -37.74
C ALA A 508 9.45 20.49 -36.48
N ALA A 509 10.02 19.70 -35.58
CA ALA A 509 10.65 20.19 -34.36
C ALA A 509 11.93 21.01 -34.64
N ALA A 510 12.67 20.67 -35.69
CA ALA A 510 13.83 21.45 -36.13
C ALA A 510 13.41 22.84 -36.65
N ARG A 511 12.34 22.92 -37.46
CA ARG A 511 11.79 24.20 -37.93
C ARG A 511 11.19 25.06 -36.82
N GLY A 512 10.54 24.43 -35.83
CA GLY A 512 10.00 25.10 -34.64
C GLY A 512 11.06 25.50 -33.62
N ASP A 513 12.31 25.18 -33.88
CA ASP A 513 13.47 25.50 -33.04
C ASP A 513 13.40 24.94 -31.59
N PHE A 514 12.73 23.82 -31.38
CA PHE A 514 12.65 23.14 -30.08
C PHE A 514 14.00 22.54 -29.66
N VAL A 515 14.35 22.58 -28.39
CA VAL A 515 15.37 21.69 -27.84
C VAL A 515 14.88 20.25 -27.95
N LEU A 516 15.72 19.33 -28.43
CA LEU A 516 15.30 17.95 -28.71
C LEU A 516 15.93 16.96 -27.73
N ALA A 517 15.08 16.09 -27.15
CA ALA A 517 15.51 14.92 -26.39
C ALA A 517 15.25 13.66 -27.23
N LEU A 518 16.31 13.06 -27.76
CA LEU A 518 16.22 11.86 -28.59
C LEU A 518 16.38 10.61 -27.71
N TYR A 519 15.29 9.84 -27.61
CA TYR A 519 15.24 8.55 -26.92
C TYR A 519 15.53 7.41 -27.88
N ASN A 520 16.02 6.31 -27.35
CA ASN A 520 16.33 5.09 -28.11
C ASN A 520 17.22 5.41 -29.33
N PRO A 521 18.32 6.14 -29.18
CA PRO A 521 19.06 6.69 -30.31
C PRO A 521 19.70 5.61 -31.19
N ARG A 522 20.13 4.49 -30.59
CA ARG A 522 20.80 3.40 -31.30
C ARG A 522 20.55 2.03 -30.64
N SER A 523 20.53 0.96 -31.43
CA SER A 523 20.48 -0.42 -30.97
C SER A 523 21.22 -1.31 -31.98
N GLN A 524 21.32 -2.63 -31.72
CA GLN A 524 21.90 -3.57 -32.69
C GLN A 524 21.21 -3.55 -34.06
N ARG A 525 19.88 -3.30 -34.11
CA ARG A 525 19.10 -3.22 -35.35
C ARG A 525 18.94 -1.80 -35.88
N ARG A 526 19.12 -0.78 -35.03
CA ARG A 526 18.91 0.63 -35.32
C ARG A 526 20.27 1.34 -35.34
N THR A 527 20.93 1.34 -36.48
CA THR A 527 22.33 1.79 -36.63
C THR A 527 22.49 3.13 -37.35
N HIS A 528 21.53 3.52 -38.20
CA HIS A 528 21.61 4.72 -39.06
C HIS A 528 20.64 5.84 -38.67
N GLN A 529 19.66 5.56 -37.80
CA GLN A 529 18.58 6.50 -37.50
C GLN A 529 19.08 7.78 -36.83
N LEU A 530 20.04 7.69 -35.91
CA LEU A 530 20.63 8.86 -35.25
C LEU A 530 21.40 9.74 -36.23
N GLU A 531 22.17 9.14 -37.15
CA GLU A 531 22.87 9.88 -38.20
C GLU A 531 21.91 10.54 -39.19
N THR A 532 20.81 9.89 -39.51
CA THR A 532 19.75 10.48 -40.34
C THR A 532 19.08 11.65 -39.62
N ALA A 533 18.82 11.52 -38.30
CA ALA A 533 18.31 12.63 -37.49
C ALA A 533 19.28 13.81 -37.49
N ARG A 534 20.60 13.57 -37.32
CA ARG A 534 21.65 14.61 -37.41
C ARG A 534 21.60 15.35 -38.74
N ARG A 535 21.54 14.64 -39.88
CA ARG A 535 21.47 15.25 -41.21
C ARG A 535 20.18 16.09 -41.41
N ILE A 536 19.05 15.65 -40.89
CA ILE A 536 17.80 16.43 -40.92
C ILE A 536 17.98 17.74 -40.12
N LEU A 537 18.56 17.65 -38.94
CA LEU A 537 18.73 18.81 -38.05
C LEU A 537 19.73 19.84 -38.60
N LEU A 538 20.82 19.39 -39.23
CA LEU A 538 21.81 20.28 -39.87
C LEU A 538 21.23 21.12 -41.02
N ARG A 539 20.09 20.77 -41.60
CA ARG A 539 19.39 21.60 -42.60
C ARG A 539 18.70 22.82 -41.98
N HIS A 540 18.54 22.86 -40.67
CA HIS A 540 17.76 23.85 -39.95
C HIS A 540 18.54 24.52 -38.79
N ARG A 541 19.66 23.95 -38.39
CA ARG A 541 20.49 24.40 -37.26
C ARG A 541 21.92 24.59 -37.66
N ARG A 542 22.63 25.42 -36.89
CA ARG A 542 24.05 25.65 -37.10
C ARG A 542 24.86 24.41 -36.75
N PRO A 543 25.98 24.14 -37.45
CA PRO A 543 26.89 23.06 -37.12
C PRO A 543 27.36 23.05 -35.66
N GLU A 544 27.55 24.24 -35.07
CA GLU A 544 28.05 24.49 -33.70
C GLU A 544 26.93 24.30 -32.64
N THR A 545 25.69 23.99 -33.03
CA THR A 545 24.59 23.75 -32.07
C THR A 545 25.01 22.71 -31.04
N PRO A 546 24.89 23.03 -29.72
CA PRO A 546 25.32 22.12 -28.66
C PRO A 546 24.54 20.82 -28.64
N VAL A 547 25.27 19.71 -28.48
CA VAL A 547 24.73 18.36 -28.28
C VAL A 547 25.24 17.80 -26.96
N VAL A 548 24.35 17.28 -26.13
CA VAL A 548 24.71 16.59 -24.89
C VAL A 548 24.47 15.10 -25.07
N LEU A 549 25.49 14.30 -24.86
CA LEU A 549 25.45 12.84 -24.82
C LEU A 549 25.48 12.41 -23.37
N ALA A 550 24.33 11.95 -22.84
CA ALA A 550 24.19 11.56 -21.44
C ALA A 550 24.05 10.05 -21.32
N ARG A 551 25.12 9.37 -20.93
CA ARG A 551 25.20 7.90 -20.85
C ARG A 551 25.14 7.43 -19.41
N ASN A 552 24.48 6.29 -19.17
CA ASN A 552 24.39 5.61 -17.86
C ASN A 552 23.94 6.50 -16.70
N LEU A 553 23.02 7.44 -16.94
CA LEU A 553 22.55 8.38 -15.93
C LEU A 553 22.14 7.68 -14.62
N GLY A 554 22.70 8.13 -13.50
CA GLY A 554 22.46 7.57 -12.17
C GLY A 554 22.99 6.16 -11.96
N ARG A 555 23.93 5.68 -12.78
CA ARG A 555 24.52 4.33 -12.73
C ARG A 555 26.03 4.40 -12.71
N ALA A 556 26.66 3.27 -12.41
CA ALA A 556 28.12 3.17 -12.55
C ALA A 556 28.55 3.46 -14.00
N GLY A 557 29.57 4.30 -14.16
CA GLY A 557 30.01 4.77 -15.46
C GLY A 557 29.11 5.87 -16.07
N GLU A 558 28.39 6.64 -15.25
CA GLU A 558 27.72 7.86 -15.69
C GLU A 558 28.72 8.77 -16.41
N HIS A 559 28.39 9.18 -17.62
CA HIS A 559 29.22 10.05 -18.43
C HIS A 559 28.39 11.08 -19.19
N ILE A 560 28.79 12.34 -19.14
CA ILE A 560 28.19 13.44 -19.87
C ILE A 560 29.26 14.02 -20.78
N ALA A 561 29.02 13.98 -22.09
CA ALA A 561 29.83 14.67 -23.09
C ALA A 561 29.01 15.82 -23.70
N ILE A 562 29.66 16.93 -23.94
CA ILE A 562 29.10 18.08 -24.64
C ILE A 562 29.93 18.27 -25.92
N ASP A 563 29.23 18.26 -27.04
CA ASP A 563 29.80 18.29 -28.37
C ASP A 563 28.98 19.25 -29.28
N THR A 564 29.31 19.34 -30.56
CA THR A 564 28.52 20.09 -31.55
C THR A 564 27.67 19.15 -32.40
N LEU A 565 26.66 19.70 -33.06
CA LEU A 565 25.80 18.94 -33.97
C LEU A 565 26.59 18.40 -35.17
N ALA A 566 27.66 19.09 -35.59
CA ALA A 566 28.55 18.66 -36.67
C ALA A 566 29.46 17.50 -36.24
N ASP A 567 29.98 17.52 -35.02
CA ASP A 567 31.16 16.72 -34.66
C ASP A 567 30.84 15.52 -33.76
N PHE A 568 29.68 15.48 -33.08
CA PHE A 568 29.40 14.37 -32.19
C PHE A 568 29.40 13.01 -32.92
N ASP A 569 30.05 12.02 -32.32
CA ASP A 569 30.11 10.69 -32.88
C ASP A 569 28.82 9.89 -32.61
N ALA A 570 27.97 9.79 -33.64
CA ALA A 570 26.76 8.96 -33.57
C ALA A 570 27.06 7.45 -33.42
N ALA A 571 28.28 7.00 -33.78
CA ALA A 571 28.66 5.59 -33.66
C ALA A 571 29.02 5.20 -32.21
N ALA A 572 29.50 6.14 -31.41
CA ALA A 572 29.78 5.93 -29.99
C ALA A 572 28.52 5.93 -29.09
N VAL A 573 27.36 6.29 -29.63
CA VAL A 573 26.09 6.30 -28.90
C VAL A 573 25.49 4.89 -28.84
N ASP A 574 24.95 4.52 -27.67
CA ASP A 574 24.33 3.21 -27.42
C ASP A 574 22.89 3.34 -26.83
N MET A 575 22.29 2.21 -26.47
CA MET A 575 20.93 2.17 -25.85
C MET A 575 20.84 2.80 -24.46
N LEU A 576 21.98 3.01 -23.80
CA LEU A 576 22.06 3.60 -22.45
C LEU A 576 22.29 5.10 -22.50
N THR A 577 22.28 5.70 -23.69
CA THR A 577 22.56 7.11 -23.95
C THR A 577 21.27 7.86 -24.28
N LEU A 578 21.05 9.00 -23.65
CA LEU A 578 20.10 10.03 -24.08
C LEU A 578 20.85 11.12 -24.81
N VAL A 579 20.33 11.59 -25.95
CA VAL A 579 20.92 12.67 -26.74
C VAL A 579 20.03 13.91 -26.62
N LEU A 580 20.58 15.02 -26.06
CA LEU A 580 19.92 16.33 -26.08
C LEU A 580 20.57 17.19 -27.15
N ILE A 581 19.75 17.81 -27.98
CA ILE A 581 20.22 18.68 -29.06
C ILE A 581 19.62 20.08 -28.84
N GLY A 582 20.47 21.08 -28.69
CA GLY A 582 20.08 22.45 -28.41
C GLY A 582 19.27 23.12 -29.52
N SER A 583 18.57 24.21 -29.22
CA SER A 583 17.98 25.16 -30.17
C SER A 583 19.04 26.13 -30.71
N ARG A 584 18.66 27.11 -31.54
CA ARG A 584 19.53 28.18 -31.99
C ARG A 584 20.00 29.10 -30.84
N ALA A 585 19.20 29.19 -29.78
CA ALA A 585 19.47 30.00 -28.60
C ALA A 585 20.31 29.25 -27.54
N THR A 586 20.50 27.93 -27.69
CA THR A 586 21.25 27.14 -26.70
C THR A 586 22.74 27.52 -26.72
N LEU A 587 23.29 27.76 -25.54
CA LEU A 587 24.66 28.21 -25.31
C LEU A 587 25.42 27.21 -24.45
N VAL A 588 26.75 27.20 -24.64
CA VAL A 588 27.70 26.53 -23.76
C VAL A 588 28.43 27.56 -22.94
N MET A 589 28.26 27.51 -21.64
CA MET A 589 29.08 28.32 -20.70
C MET A 589 30.40 27.60 -20.49
N PRO A 590 31.53 28.20 -20.90
CA PRO A 590 32.86 27.61 -20.75
C PRO A 590 33.25 27.53 -19.28
N GLY A 591 34.13 26.57 -18.94
CA GLY A 591 34.65 26.41 -17.60
C GLY A 591 35.34 25.07 -17.43
N ARG A 592 35.85 24.79 -16.23
CA ARG A 592 36.45 23.48 -15.90
C ARG A 592 35.44 22.33 -16.06
N LEU A 593 34.17 22.64 -15.82
CA LEU A 593 33.03 21.79 -16.12
C LEU A 593 32.05 22.60 -16.98
N PRO A 594 32.07 22.46 -18.31
CA PRO A 594 31.18 23.23 -19.18
C PRO A 594 29.71 22.94 -18.87
N ARG A 595 28.87 23.99 -19.03
CA ARG A 595 27.40 23.87 -18.80
C ARG A 595 26.65 24.32 -20.05
N VAL A 596 25.57 23.57 -20.36
CA VAL A 596 24.67 23.90 -21.46
C VAL A 596 23.39 24.51 -20.89
N TYR A 597 22.95 25.62 -21.44
CA TYR A 597 21.67 26.23 -21.06
C TYR A 597 20.97 26.85 -22.27
N THR A 598 19.67 26.97 -22.20
CA THR A 598 18.85 27.69 -23.18
C THR A 598 18.15 28.83 -22.46
N PRO A 599 18.45 30.11 -22.84
CA PRO A 599 17.90 31.30 -22.19
C PRO A 599 16.38 31.36 -22.30
#